data_83f47a633d7e1bf613038ec2e948331d
#
_entry.id   83f47a633d7e1bf613038ec2e948331d
#
_cell.length_a   1.000
_cell.length_b   1.000
_cell.length_c   1.000
_cell.angle_alpha   90.00
_cell.angle_beta   90.00
_cell.angle_gamma   90.00
#
_symmetry.space_group_name_H-M   'P 1'
#
loop_
_entity.id
_entity.type
_entity.pdbx_description
1 polymer ?
#
loop_
_entity_poly.entity_id
_entity_poly.type
_entity_poly.pdbx_seq_one_letter_code
_entity_poly.pdbx_strand_id
1 'polypeptide(L)' 'MADRFKVGDHVSWNSEAGIVSGTIIRVHTKDFDYKGHTHHASKDDPQYEIQSDKTSHVAAHKGSALHKTAR' A
#
# COMPACT_ATOMS: atom_id res chain seq x y z
N MET A 1 12.61 -6.97 -9.40
CA MET A 1 12.24 -7.17 -8.83
C MET A 1 11.47 -6.67 -7.99
N ALA A 2 11.40 -6.70 -7.31
CA ALA A 2 10.37 -6.49 -6.99
C ALA A 2 9.99 -5.73 -6.00
N ASP A 3 9.15 -4.99 -6.23
CA ASP A 3 8.48 -4.11 -5.34
C ASP A 3 7.59 -4.93 -4.46
N ARG A 4 8.19 -5.82 -3.73
CA ARG A 4 7.42 -6.65 -2.83
C ARG A 4 7.64 -6.22 -1.41
N PHE A 5 6.52 -6.01 -0.72
CA PHE A 5 6.50 -5.59 0.67
C PHE A 5 5.70 -6.60 1.48
N LYS A 6 5.77 -6.48 2.78
CA LYS A 6 5.03 -7.38 3.67
C LYS A 6 4.40 -6.59 4.80
N VAL A 7 3.47 -7.19 5.49
CA VAL A 7 2.84 -6.59 6.66
C VAL A 7 3.92 -6.18 7.65
N GLY A 8 3.83 -4.95 8.12
CA GLY A 8 4.79 -4.36 9.03
C GLY A 8 5.84 -3.50 8.36
N ASP A 9 5.97 -3.58 7.02
CA ASP A 9 6.94 -2.72 6.32
C ASP A 9 6.45 -1.28 6.35
N HIS A 10 7.40 -0.36 6.52
CA HIS A 10 7.11 1.07 6.49
C HIS A 10 7.43 1.59 5.09
N VAL A 11 6.47 2.25 4.47
CA VAL A 11 6.57 2.69 3.09
C VAL A 11 6.08 4.13 2.95
N SER A 12 6.39 4.73 1.82
CA SER A 12 5.88 6.05 1.47
C SER A 12 5.36 6.04 0.04
N TRP A 13 4.52 7.02 -0.27
CA TRP A 13 3.98 7.20 -1.61
C TRP A 13 3.64 8.66 -1.82
N ASN A 14 3.51 9.04 -3.11
CA ASN A 14 3.11 10.39 -3.45
C ASN A 14 1.59 10.50 -3.46
N SER A 15 1.09 11.56 -2.86
CA SER A 15 -0.33 11.88 -2.90
C SER A 15 -0.50 13.32 -3.34
N GLU A 16 -1.74 13.75 -3.49
CA GLU A 16 -2.02 15.14 -3.84
C GLU A 16 -1.50 16.10 -2.78
N ALA A 17 -1.41 15.65 -1.55
CA ALA A 17 -0.92 16.47 -0.45
C ALA A 17 0.59 16.37 -0.25
N GLY A 18 1.29 15.67 -1.16
CA GLY A 18 2.72 15.46 -1.04
C GLY A 18 3.05 14.02 -0.65
N ILE A 19 4.23 13.81 -0.11
CA ILE A 19 4.66 12.48 0.27
C ILE A 19 4.02 12.08 1.60
N VAL A 20 3.40 10.92 1.60
CA VAL A 20 2.75 10.36 2.78
C VAL A 20 3.43 9.02 3.09
N SER A 21 3.53 8.69 4.36
CA SER A 21 4.11 7.41 4.77
C SER A 21 3.18 6.67 5.71
N GLY A 22 3.38 5.38 5.80
CA GLY A 22 2.57 4.53 6.66
C GLY A 22 3.12 3.12 6.74
N THR A 23 2.39 2.27 7.44
CA THR A 23 2.79 0.89 7.67
C THR A 23 1.82 -0.03 6.94
N ILE A 24 2.36 -1.02 6.24
CA ILE A 24 1.54 -2.01 5.55
C ILE A 24 0.84 -2.89 6.58
N ILE A 25 -0.48 -2.95 6.47
CA ILE A 25 -1.29 -3.74 7.38
C ILE A 25 -1.90 -4.96 6.71
N ARG A 26 -1.90 -5.00 5.37
CA ARG A 26 -2.46 -6.14 4.65
C ARG A 26 -1.89 -6.19 3.24
N VAL A 27 -1.70 -7.39 2.73
CA VAL A 27 -1.25 -7.61 1.35
C VAL A 27 -2.34 -8.39 0.61
N HIS A 28 -2.72 -7.90 -0.57
CA HIS A 28 -3.72 -8.54 -1.41
C HIS A 28 -3.06 -9.07 -2.67
N THR A 29 -3.26 -10.34 -2.95
CA THR A 29 -2.75 -10.98 -4.17
C THR A 29 -3.87 -11.45 -5.07
N LYS A 30 -5.10 -11.06 -4.75
CA LYS A 30 -6.29 -11.32 -5.55
C LYS A 30 -7.12 -10.06 -5.57
N ASP A 31 -8.03 -9.95 -6.52
CA ASP A 31 -8.93 -8.82 -6.57
C ASP A 31 -9.71 -8.72 -5.27
N PHE A 32 -9.95 -7.50 -4.82
CA PHE A 32 -10.67 -7.27 -3.58
C PHE A 32 -11.49 -5.99 -3.67
N ASP A 33 -12.55 -5.92 -2.88
CA ASP A 33 -13.37 -4.72 -2.81
C ASP A 33 -12.86 -3.84 -1.68
N TYR A 34 -12.74 -2.54 -1.97
CA TYR A 34 -12.28 -1.59 -0.98
C TYR A 34 -13.05 -0.29 -1.18
N LYS A 35 -13.80 0.11 -0.18
CA LYS A 35 -14.62 1.34 -0.20
C LYS A 35 -15.53 1.41 -1.41
N GLY A 36 -16.16 0.30 -1.75
CA GLY A 36 -17.11 0.24 -2.85
C GLY A 36 -16.49 0.10 -4.23
N HIS A 37 -15.19 -0.05 -4.31
CA HIS A 37 -14.49 -0.22 -5.59
C HIS A 37 -13.75 -1.55 -5.60
N THR A 38 -13.72 -2.19 -6.76
CA THR A 38 -12.93 -3.39 -6.93
C THR A 38 -11.51 -3.00 -7.32
N HIS A 39 -10.56 -3.46 -6.55
CA HIS A 39 -9.14 -3.26 -6.83
C HIS A 39 -8.57 -4.55 -7.39
N HIS A 40 -7.81 -4.43 -8.46
CA HIS A 40 -7.23 -5.60 -9.11
C HIS A 40 -5.84 -5.86 -8.55
N ALA A 41 -5.63 -7.08 -8.11
CA ALA A 41 -4.35 -7.51 -7.59
C ALA A 41 -4.06 -8.94 -8.02
N SER A 42 -2.79 -9.30 -8.05
CA SER A 42 -2.36 -10.66 -8.39
C SER A 42 -1.08 -10.95 -7.63
N LYS A 43 -0.61 -12.19 -7.71
CA LYS A 43 0.66 -12.55 -7.09
C LYS A 43 1.83 -11.78 -7.70
N ASP A 44 1.74 -11.47 -8.99
CA ASP A 44 2.80 -10.73 -9.67
C ASP A 44 2.68 -9.23 -9.50
N ASP A 45 1.50 -8.76 -9.13
CA ASP A 45 1.23 -7.34 -8.96
C ASP A 45 0.30 -7.14 -7.76
N PRO A 46 0.79 -7.38 -6.55
CA PRO A 46 -0.05 -7.26 -5.36
C PRO A 46 -0.39 -5.82 -5.04
N GLN A 47 -1.50 -5.65 -4.35
CA GLN A 47 -1.85 -4.36 -3.77
C GLN A 47 -1.70 -4.43 -2.26
N TYR A 48 -1.39 -3.30 -1.68
CA TYR A 48 -1.10 -3.22 -0.25
C TYR A 48 -2.04 -2.22 0.40
N GLU A 49 -2.58 -2.59 1.57
CA GLU A 49 -3.29 -1.64 2.41
C GLU A 49 -2.30 -1.09 3.41
N ILE A 50 -2.25 0.23 3.50
CA ILE A 50 -1.27 0.93 4.33
C ILE A 50 -2.00 1.88 5.25
N GLN A 51 -1.70 1.82 6.53
CA GLN A 51 -2.25 2.76 7.49
C GLN A 51 -1.30 3.95 7.60
N SER A 52 -1.85 5.15 7.38
CA SER A 52 -1.05 6.37 7.44
C SER A 52 -0.47 6.58 8.84
N ASP A 53 0.75 7.09 8.90
CA ASP A 53 1.40 7.39 10.18
C ASP A 53 0.73 8.56 10.90
N LYS A 54 0.19 9.51 10.14
CA LYS A 54 -0.35 10.73 10.73
C LYS A 54 -1.82 10.68 11.06
N THR A 55 -2.54 9.75 10.46
CA THR A 55 -3.98 9.65 10.65
C THR A 55 -4.36 8.19 10.74
N SER A 56 -5.64 7.93 10.99
CA SER A 56 -6.14 6.56 10.99
C SER A 56 -6.59 6.13 9.59
N HIS A 57 -6.34 6.93 8.57
CA HIS A 57 -6.74 6.58 7.22
C HIS A 57 -5.93 5.42 6.69
N VAL A 58 -6.60 4.57 5.93
CA VAL A 58 -5.97 3.46 5.25
C VAL A 58 -6.06 3.71 3.76
N ALA A 59 -4.98 3.46 3.05
CA ALA A 59 -4.92 3.60 1.60
C ALA A 59 -4.55 2.26 0.98
N ALA A 60 -4.93 2.06 -0.27
CA ALA A 60 -4.58 0.87 -1.02
C ALA A 60 -3.79 1.27 -2.26
N HIS A 61 -2.60 0.74 -2.42
CA HIS A 61 -1.72 1.06 -3.55
C HIS A 61 -0.99 -0.18 -4.04
N LYS A 62 -0.65 -0.17 -5.32
CA LYS A 62 0.22 -1.20 -5.88
C LYS A 62 1.65 -0.98 -5.43
N GLY A 63 2.45 -2.03 -5.43
CA GLY A 63 3.83 -1.94 -5.00
C GLY A 63 4.66 -0.93 -5.79
N SER A 64 4.35 -0.76 -7.09
CA SER A 64 5.07 0.19 -7.93
C SER A 64 4.89 1.63 -7.48
N ALA A 65 3.84 1.92 -6.72
CA ALA A 65 3.60 3.27 -6.21
C ALA A 65 4.24 3.50 -4.84
N LEU A 66 4.84 2.49 -4.26
CA LEU A 66 5.37 2.55 -2.89
C LEU A 66 6.88 2.54 -2.88
N HIS A 67 7.45 3.20 -1.88
CA HIS A 67 8.88 3.20 -1.64
C HIS A 67 9.13 2.78 -0.20
N LYS A 68 10.02 1.84 0.01
CA LYS A 68 10.34 1.41 1.35
C LYS A 68 11.14 2.49 2.06
N THR A 69 10.77 2.79 3.29
CA THR A 69 11.49 3.78 4.08
C THR A 69 12.20 3.10 5.23
N ALA A 70 13.36 3.66 5.58
CA ALA A 70 14.08 3.20 6.77
C ALA A 70 13.44 3.83 7.99
N ARG A 71 13.02 2.99 8.92
CA ARG A 71 12.38 3.52 10.08
C ARG A 71 12.56 2.66 11.30
#